data_21b648f885b4eb607c0d0446fbabcac9
#
_entry.id   21b648f885b4eb607c0d0446fbabcac9
#
_cell.length_a   1.000
_cell.length_b   1.000
_cell.length_c   1.000
_cell.angle_alpha   90.00
_cell.angle_beta   90.00
_cell.angle_gamma   90.00
#
_symmetry.space_group_name_H-M   'P 1'
#
loop_
_entity.id
_entity.type
_entity.pdbx_description
1 polymer ?
#
loop_
_entity_poly.entity_id
_entity_poly.type
_entity_poly.pdbx_seq_one_letter_code
_entity_poly.pdbx_strand_id
1 'polypeptide(L)'
;MKFSVYLNIAYKPGIRDPEGDTIKKELFSRAGLDVDVRAGKCLILTLEASSEDEAREKAVRLAWDLRLGNPSVHVVEVVRVCLESRC
;
A
#
# COMPACT_ATOMS: atom_id res chain seq x y z
N MET A 1 2.49 17.23 15.57
CA MET A 1 3.14 17.41 14.25
C MET A 1 2.36 16.63 13.22
N LYS A 2 2.36 17.10 11.98
CA LYS A 2 1.71 16.37 10.89
C LYS A 2 2.71 15.47 10.17
N PHE A 3 2.29 14.24 9.96
CA PHE A 3 3.07 13.25 9.23
C PHE A 3 2.29 12.76 8.02
N SER A 4 3.00 12.48 6.95
CA SER A 4 2.45 11.76 5.80
C SER A 4 2.89 10.31 5.89
N VAL A 5 1.91 9.40 5.87
CA VAL A 5 2.15 7.96 5.92
C VAL A 5 1.71 7.35 4.61
N TYR A 6 2.63 6.69 3.95
CA TYR A 6 2.37 6.01 2.67
C TYR A 6 2.04 4.55 2.98
N LEU A 7 0.81 4.17 2.71
CA LEU A 7 0.32 2.81 2.91
C LEU A 7 0.16 2.11 1.57
N ASN A 8 0.69 0.93 1.44
CA ASN A 8 0.39 0.07 0.31
C ASN A 8 -0.60 -1.00 0.75
N ILE A 9 -1.71 -1.11 0.03
CA ILE A 9 -2.73 -2.12 0.27
C ILE A 9 -2.73 -3.04 -0.94
N ALA A 10 -2.38 -4.30 -0.73
CA ALA A 10 -2.23 -5.26 -1.81
C ALA A 10 -2.78 -6.62 -1.39
N TYR A 11 -3.05 -7.48 -2.36
CA TYR A 11 -3.47 -8.85 -2.08
C TYR A 11 -2.34 -9.63 -1.42
N LYS A 12 -2.68 -10.50 -0.50
CA LYS A 12 -1.74 -11.41 0.15
C LYS A 12 -1.05 -12.29 -0.89
N PRO A 13 0.20 -12.73 -0.61
CA PRO A 13 0.84 -13.77 -1.43
C PRO A 13 -0.08 -14.99 -1.53
N GLY A 14 -0.20 -15.57 -2.71
CA GLY A 14 -1.08 -16.71 -2.96
C GLY A 14 -2.51 -16.34 -3.29
N ILE A 15 -2.93 -15.11 -3.07
CA ILE A 15 -4.22 -14.61 -3.54
C ILE A 15 -4.02 -14.03 -4.93
N ARG A 16 -4.92 -14.38 -5.84
CA ARG A 16 -4.84 -13.90 -7.22
C ARG A 16 -5.05 -12.39 -7.28
N ASP A 17 -4.22 -11.75 -8.08
CA ASP A 17 -4.26 -10.32 -8.33
C ASP A 17 -4.58 -10.08 -9.82
N PRO A 18 -5.85 -9.89 -10.17
CA PRO A 18 -6.25 -9.76 -11.59
C PRO A 18 -5.61 -8.56 -12.29
N GLU A 19 -5.41 -7.44 -11.57
CA GLU A 19 -4.78 -6.25 -12.15
C GLU A 19 -3.32 -6.50 -12.48
N GLY A 20 -2.56 -7.08 -11.54
CA GLY A 20 -1.16 -7.43 -11.75
C GLY A 20 -1.00 -8.46 -12.87
N ASP A 21 -1.89 -9.46 -12.92
CA ASP A 21 -1.90 -10.46 -13.98
C ASP A 21 -2.11 -9.82 -15.35
N THR A 22 -3.03 -8.88 -15.46
CA THR A 22 -3.33 -8.17 -16.70
C THR A 22 -2.15 -7.31 -17.14
N ILE A 23 -1.54 -6.59 -16.22
CA ILE A 23 -0.36 -5.76 -16.51
C ILE A 23 0.78 -6.63 -17.02
N LYS A 24 1.03 -7.74 -16.34
CA LYS A 24 2.05 -8.69 -16.79
C LYS A 24 1.79 -9.17 -18.21
N LYS A 25 0.58 -9.65 -18.45
CA LYS A 25 0.20 -10.25 -19.73
C LYS A 25 0.20 -9.25 -20.88
N GLU A 26 -0.42 -8.09 -20.64
CA GLU A 26 -0.67 -7.12 -21.72
C GLU A 26 0.50 -6.18 -21.97
N LEU A 27 1.35 -5.95 -20.97
CA LEU A 27 2.46 -5.02 -21.11
C LEU A 27 3.82 -5.71 -21.14
N PHE A 28 4.19 -6.41 -20.06
CA PHE A 28 5.52 -7.01 -19.94
C PHE A 28 5.74 -8.18 -20.88
N SER A 29 4.81 -9.13 -20.92
CA SER A 29 4.95 -10.31 -21.78
C SER A 29 4.93 -9.93 -23.26
N ARG A 30 4.13 -8.96 -23.65
CA ARG A 30 4.11 -8.48 -25.03
C ARG A 30 5.40 -7.77 -25.43
N ALA A 31 6.09 -7.17 -24.45
CA ALA A 31 7.41 -6.57 -24.69
C ALA A 31 8.55 -7.61 -24.68
N GLY A 32 8.22 -8.88 -24.52
CA GLY A 32 9.21 -9.96 -24.46
C GLY A 32 9.92 -10.06 -23.11
N LEU A 33 9.32 -9.50 -22.06
CA LEU A 33 9.90 -9.49 -20.74
C LEU A 33 9.18 -10.48 -19.81
N ASP A 34 9.97 -11.31 -19.13
CA ASP A 34 9.45 -12.25 -18.13
C ASP A 34 9.57 -11.60 -16.74
N VAL A 35 8.53 -10.87 -16.35
CA VAL A 35 8.49 -10.13 -15.10
C VAL A 35 7.21 -10.48 -14.37
N ASP A 36 7.32 -10.83 -13.09
CA ASP A 36 6.15 -11.01 -12.25
C ASP A 36 5.67 -9.64 -11.76
N VAL A 37 4.35 -9.44 -11.80
CA VAL A 37 3.75 -8.16 -11.47
C VAL A 37 2.68 -8.36 -10.40
N ARG A 38 2.77 -7.56 -9.34
CA ARG A 38 1.72 -7.47 -8.31
C ARG A 38 1.29 -6.02 -8.24
N ALA A 39 -0.01 -5.78 -8.27
CA ALA A 39 -0.54 -4.43 -8.15
C ALA A 39 -0.99 -4.16 -6.72
N GLY A 40 -0.93 -2.91 -6.32
CA GLY A 40 -1.41 -2.47 -5.02
C GLY A 40 -1.89 -1.04 -5.10
N LYS A 41 -2.63 -0.64 -4.07
CA LYS A 41 -3.12 0.73 -3.95
C LYS A 41 -2.27 1.45 -2.92
N CYS A 42 -1.71 2.59 -3.29
CA CYS A 42 -0.97 3.42 -2.35
C CYS A 42 -1.86 4.58 -1.90
N LEU A 43 -2.06 4.69 -0.60
CA LEU A 43 -2.76 5.80 0.02
C LEU A 43 -1.78 6.60 0.84
N ILE A 44 -1.87 7.92 0.73
CA ILE A 44 -1.01 8.84 1.50
C ILE A 44 -1.90 9.51 2.53
N LEU A 45 -1.75 9.13 3.80
CA LEU A 45 -2.54 9.70 4.88
C LEU A 45 -1.72 10.77 5.58
N THR A 46 -2.23 11.99 5.62
CA THR A 46 -1.63 13.08 6.37
C THR A 46 -2.39 13.23 7.67
N LEU A 47 -1.73 13.00 8.79
CA LEU A 47 -2.38 12.97 10.09
C LEU A 47 -1.49 13.57 11.19
N GLU A 48 -2.14 13.98 12.29
CA GLU A 48 -1.45 14.48 13.48
C GLU A 48 -0.95 13.32 14.31
N ALA A 49 0.28 13.40 14.76
CA ALA A 49 0.87 12.45 15.68
C ALA A 49 2.04 13.10 16.41
N SER A 50 2.44 12.52 17.53
CA SER A 50 3.56 13.01 18.32
C SER A 50 4.90 12.44 17.86
N SER A 51 4.88 11.33 17.11
CA SER A 51 6.08 10.65 16.63
C SER A 51 5.78 9.88 15.35
N GLU A 52 6.83 9.46 14.66
CA GLU A 52 6.69 8.60 13.48
C GLU A 52 6.02 7.28 13.82
N ASP A 53 6.38 6.68 14.94
CA ASP A 53 5.80 5.41 15.38
C ASP A 53 4.30 5.54 15.62
N GLU A 54 3.87 6.63 16.27
CA GLU A 54 2.46 6.90 16.50
C GLU A 54 1.73 7.12 15.19
N ALA A 55 2.33 7.87 14.26
CA ALA A 55 1.74 8.11 12.95
C ALA A 55 1.54 6.80 12.18
N ARG A 56 2.54 5.94 12.21
CA ARG A 56 2.51 4.61 11.58
C ARG A 56 1.37 3.77 12.13
N GLU A 57 1.29 3.66 13.45
CA GLU A 57 0.26 2.87 14.13
C GLU A 57 -1.14 3.38 13.84
N LYS A 58 -1.32 4.70 13.89
CA LYS A 58 -2.62 5.33 13.59
C LYS A 58 -3.05 5.04 12.17
N ALA A 59 -2.14 5.17 11.21
CA ALA A 59 -2.46 4.96 9.80
C ALA A 59 -2.88 3.52 9.53
N VAL A 60 -2.16 2.55 10.07
CA VAL A 60 -2.49 1.13 9.90
C VAL A 60 -3.83 0.80 10.56
N ARG A 61 -4.06 1.32 11.77
CA ARG A 61 -5.33 1.11 12.47
C ARG A 61 -6.51 1.68 11.68
N LEU A 62 -6.37 2.89 11.15
CA LEU A 62 -7.42 3.50 10.33
C LEU A 62 -7.70 2.68 9.07
N ALA A 63 -6.66 2.14 8.45
CA ALA A 63 -6.83 1.31 7.27
C ALA A 63 -7.73 0.10 7.53
N TRP A 64 -7.51 -0.57 8.66
CA TRP A 64 -8.33 -1.71 9.03
C TRP A 64 -9.71 -1.30 9.54
N ASP A 65 -9.78 -0.28 10.37
CA ASP A 65 -11.05 0.17 10.98
C ASP A 65 -12.02 0.71 9.93
N LEU A 66 -11.51 1.43 8.95
CA LEU A 66 -12.32 2.00 7.87
C LEU A 66 -12.47 1.06 6.68
N ARG A 67 -11.96 -0.15 6.80
CA ARG A 67 -12.04 -1.18 5.76
C ARG A 67 -11.45 -0.75 4.42
N LEU A 68 -10.35 -0.03 4.48
CA LEU A 68 -9.57 0.29 3.28
C LEU A 68 -8.90 -0.97 2.72
N GLY A 69 -8.66 -1.96 3.58
CA GLY A 69 -8.24 -3.29 3.22
C GLY A 69 -9.10 -4.34 3.89
N ASN A 70 -9.20 -5.51 3.28
CA ASN A 70 -9.91 -6.67 3.83
C ASN A 70 -8.87 -7.62 4.43
N PRO A 71 -8.87 -7.83 5.77
CA PRO A 71 -7.84 -8.68 6.40
C PRO A 71 -7.79 -10.11 5.87
N SER A 72 -8.88 -10.59 5.28
CA SER A 72 -8.92 -11.96 4.72
C SER A 72 -8.08 -12.09 3.46
N VAL A 73 -7.94 -11.02 2.67
CA VAL A 73 -7.30 -11.09 1.36
C VAL A 73 -6.20 -10.05 1.14
N HIS A 74 -6.13 -9.00 1.98
CA HIS A 74 -5.16 -7.91 1.81
C HIS A 74 -4.12 -7.87 2.92
N VAL A 75 -2.96 -7.32 2.57
CA VAL A 75 -1.98 -6.82 3.54
C VAL A 75 -1.94 -5.30 3.45
N VAL A 76 -1.66 -4.66 4.58
CA VAL A 76 -1.43 -3.23 4.65
C VAL A 76 0.00 -3.03 5.10
N GLU A 77 0.79 -2.35 4.29
CA GLU A 77 2.21 -2.15 4.54
C GLU A 77 2.52 -0.66 4.57
N VAL A 78 3.28 -0.23 5.58
CA VAL A 78 3.79 1.14 5.63
C VAL A 78 5.06 1.19 4.79
N VAL A 79 5.00 1.95 3.71
CA VAL A 79 6.12 2.09 2.78
C VAL A 79 7.03 3.23 3.20
N ARG A 80 6.44 4.31 3.72
CA ARG A 80 7.19 5.50 4.10
C ARG A 80 6.42 6.31 5.13
N VAL A 81 7.14 6.92 6.06
CA VAL A 81 6.60 7.92 7.00
C VAL A 81 7.54 9.12 6.97
N CYS A 82 6.98 10.31 6.83
CA CYS A 82 7.79 11.53 6.88
C CYS A 82 6.98 12.68 7.46
N LEU A 83 7.68 13.66 8.03
CA LEU A 83 7.05 14.93 8.39
C LEU A 83 6.49 15.56 7.12
N GLU A 84 5.27 16.09 7.18
CA GLU A 84 4.62 16.70 6.03
C GLU A 84 5.51 17.72 5.33
N SER A 85 6.22 18.54 6.10
CA SER A 85 7.10 19.58 5.56
C SER A 85 8.35 19.04 4.86
N ARG A 86 8.63 17.74 4.98
CA ARG A 86 9.84 17.11 4.43
C ARG A 86 9.56 15.95 3.47
N CYS A 87 8.31 15.75 3.14
CA CYS A 87 7.94 14.72 2.18
C CYS A 87 8.12 15.14 0.72
#